data_7abea6dd6309e20e15a1f7a97e2cc750
#
_entry.id   7abea6dd6309e20e15a1f7a97e2cc750
#
_cell.length_a   1.000
_cell.length_b   1.000
_cell.length_c   1.000
_cell.angle_alpha   90.00
_cell.angle_beta   90.00
_cell.angle_gamma   90.00
#
_symmetry.space_group_name_H-M   'P 1'
#
loop_
_entity.id
_entity.type
_entity.pdbx_description
1 polymer ?
#
loop_
_entity_poly.entity_id
_entity_poly.type
_entity_poly.pdbx_seq_one_letter_code
_entity_poly.pdbx_strand_id
1 'polypeptide(L)'
;MYQINPSTKWGEKRMTRSQKISYCAVFTALAMIFSYVEASLPINFGVPGMKLGLANLVIVAGLYYLNEKDVLIISVTRILLMGLLFGNGMSLIYSLTGGMFSYLIMILMKEKTNLSVLVISISGGITHNIGQLIAASLVVSNFHIFYYFPALLIAGTITGLLIGIVSERILKILKPNFFG
;
A
#
# COMPACT_ATOMS: atom_id res chain seq x y z
N MET A 1 -17.38 -14.48 -6.59
CA MET A 1 -15.94 -14.52 -6.25
C MET A 1 -15.20 -14.64 -7.56
N TYR A 2 -14.67 -13.55 -8.09
CA TYR A 2 -14.02 -13.58 -9.41
C TYR A 2 -12.62 -14.16 -9.27
N GLN A 3 -12.35 -15.27 -9.96
CA GLN A 3 -11.02 -15.84 -10.04
C GLN A 3 -10.21 -15.05 -11.08
N ILE A 4 -9.00 -14.70 -10.70
CA ILE A 4 -8.03 -14.09 -11.61
C ILE A 4 -7.59 -15.16 -12.61
N ASN A 5 -7.74 -14.89 -13.91
CA ASN A 5 -7.25 -15.81 -14.94
C ASN A 5 -5.70 -15.82 -14.92
N PRO A 6 -5.06 -16.92 -14.52
CA PRO A 6 -3.60 -16.99 -14.39
C PRO A 6 -2.85 -16.93 -15.73
N SER A 7 -3.56 -17.06 -16.86
CA SER A 7 -2.94 -16.99 -18.19
C SER A 7 -2.73 -15.56 -18.70
N THR A 8 -3.30 -14.56 -18.06
CA THR A 8 -3.03 -13.15 -18.37
C THR A 8 -1.72 -12.73 -17.72
N LYS A 9 -0.60 -13.09 -18.34
CA LYS A 9 0.70 -12.50 -18.01
C LYS A 9 0.61 -10.99 -18.13
N TRP A 10 0.80 -10.33 -17.01
CA TRP A 10 0.72 -8.90 -16.84
C TRP A 10 1.71 -8.17 -17.73
N GLY A 11 1.22 -7.20 -18.51
CA GLY A 11 2.04 -6.08 -18.96
C GLY A 11 2.91 -6.30 -20.19
N GLU A 12 2.55 -7.16 -21.14
CA GLU A 12 3.26 -7.18 -22.43
C GLU A 12 2.80 -6.12 -23.45
N LYS A 13 2.07 -5.10 -23.05
CA LYS A 13 2.13 -3.86 -23.82
C LYS A 13 3.44 -3.17 -23.43
N ARG A 14 4.50 -3.34 -24.24
CA ARG A 14 5.77 -2.64 -24.02
C ARG A 14 5.50 -1.14 -23.97
N MET A 15 5.36 -0.63 -22.75
CA MET A 15 5.25 0.84 -22.57
C MET A 15 6.55 1.47 -23.02
N THR A 16 6.46 2.56 -23.78
CA THR A 16 7.64 3.37 -24.08
C THR A 16 8.22 3.95 -22.78
N ARG A 17 9.49 4.29 -22.79
CA ARG A 17 10.15 4.88 -21.61
C ARG A 17 9.41 6.13 -21.09
N SER A 18 8.94 6.98 -22.01
CA SER A 18 8.16 8.17 -21.66
C SER A 18 6.83 7.82 -20.99
N GLN A 19 6.07 6.87 -21.54
CA GLN A 19 4.82 6.42 -20.95
C GLN A 19 5.04 5.87 -19.53
N LYS A 20 6.08 5.06 -19.36
CA LYS A 20 6.43 4.50 -18.06
C LYS A 20 6.69 5.59 -17.02
N ILE A 21 7.50 6.59 -17.37
CA ILE A 21 7.80 7.73 -16.49
C ILE A 21 6.53 8.50 -16.15
N SER A 22 5.68 8.78 -17.15
CA SER A 22 4.41 9.49 -16.94
C SER A 22 3.48 8.73 -15.98
N TYR A 23 3.31 7.42 -16.15
CA TYR A 23 2.51 6.61 -15.22
C TYR A 23 3.09 6.61 -13.81
N CYS A 24 4.40 6.42 -13.66
CA CYS A 24 5.05 6.47 -12.35
C CYS A 24 4.85 7.84 -11.68
N ALA A 25 4.95 8.94 -12.43
CA ALA A 25 4.73 10.29 -11.90
C ALA A 25 3.28 10.48 -11.43
N VAL A 26 2.30 10.07 -12.23
CA VAL A 26 0.86 10.18 -11.89
C VAL A 26 0.55 9.32 -10.66
N PHE A 27 1.01 8.07 -10.63
CA PHE A 27 0.78 7.19 -9.47
C PHE A 27 1.47 7.73 -8.20
N THR A 28 2.68 8.29 -8.32
CA THR A 28 3.36 8.93 -7.19
C THR A 28 2.58 10.13 -6.68
N ALA A 29 2.11 11.01 -7.58
CA ALA A 29 1.32 12.17 -7.21
C ALA A 29 0.00 11.77 -6.51
N LEU A 30 -0.72 10.80 -7.04
CA LEU A 30 -1.93 10.26 -6.39
C LEU A 30 -1.62 9.67 -5.02
N ALA A 31 -0.55 8.89 -4.89
CA ALA A 31 -0.14 8.32 -3.62
C ALA A 31 0.24 9.39 -2.59
N MET A 32 0.85 10.49 -3.01
CA MET A 32 1.13 11.65 -2.16
C MET A 32 -0.16 12.35 -1.70
N ILE A 33 -1.12 12.56 -2.60
CA ILE A 33 -2.43 13.15 -2.26
C ILE A 33 -3.12 12.31 -1.19
N PHE A 34 -3.22 10.98 -1.36
CA PHE A 34 -3.81 10.11 -0.35
C PHE A 34 -3.04 10.11 0.97
N SER A 35 -1.70 10.16 0.92
CA SER A 35 -0.87 10.28 2.12
C SER A 35 -1.09 11.62 2.83
N TYR A 36 -1.25 12.71 2.08
CA TYR A 36 -1.53 14.03 2.63
C TYR A 36 -2.92 14.10 3.27
N VAL A 37 -3.94 13.58 2.58
CA VAL A 37 -5.30 13.47 3.12
C VAL A 37 -5.28 12.68 4.44
N GLU A 38 -4.60 11.54 4.46
CA GLU A 38 -4.45 10.72 5.66
C GLU A 38 -3.76 11.48 6.81
N ALA A 39 -2.69 12.22 6.50
CA ALA A 39 -1.97 13.04 7.48
C ALA A 39 -2.82 14.19 8.04
N SER A 40 -3.81 14.65 7.28
CA SER A 40 -4.76 15.70 7.68
C SER A 40 -5.91 15.19 8.54
N LEU A 41 -6.14 13.87 8.60
CA LEU A 41 -7.19 13.30 9.44
C LEU A 41 -6.73 13.25 10.90
N PRO A 42 -7.55 13.68 11.87
CA PRO A 42 -7.20 13.67 13.30
C PRO A 42 -7.34 12.27 13.91
N ILE A 43 -6.81 11.24 13.24
CA ILE A 43 -6.87 9.86 13.72
C ILE A 43 -5.59 9.54 14.49
N ASN A 44 -5.75 9.24 15.77
CA ASN A 44 -4.65 8.93 16.66
C ASN A 44 -4.79 7.50 17.19
N PHE A 45 -3.83 6.65 16.86
CA PHE A 45 -3.75 5.26 17.34
C PHE A 45 -2.91 5.12 18.63
N GLY A 46 -2.68 6.21 19.35
CA GLY A 46 -1.87 6.20 20.58
C GLY A 46 -0.36 6.30 20.32
N VAL A 47 0.09 6.13 19.10
CA VAL A 47 1.49 6.29 18.70
C VAL A 47 1.59 7.40 17.64
N PRO A 48 2.28 8.51 17.95
CA PRO A 48 2.44 9.61 17.00
C PRO A 48 3.11 9.15 15.71
N GLY A 49 2.53 9.53 14.56
CA GLY A 49 3.08 9.22 13.24
C GLY A 49 2.62 7.88 12.65
N MET A 50 1.85 7.07 13.36
CA MET A 50 1.18 5.89 12.77
C MET A 50 0.08 6.31 11.81
N LYS A 51 -0.05 5.56 10.71
CA LYS A 51 -0.96 5.84 9.61
C LYS A 51 -1.79 4.63 9.25
N LEU A 52 -3.02 4.85 8.75
CA LEU A 52 -3.92 3.80 8.25
C LEU A 52 -3.42 3.13 6.97
N GLY A 53 -2.63 3.88 6.17
CA GLY A 53 -2.10 3.40 4.91
C GLY A 53 -3.04 3.62 3.72
N LEU A 54 -3.83 4.70 3.69
CA LEU A 54 -4.72 5.03 2.56
C LEU A 54 -3.98 5.09 1.22
N ALA A 55 -2.73 5.52 1.23
CA ALA A 55 -1.89 5.51 0.03
C ALA A 55 -1.62 4.10 -0.54
N ASN A 56 -1.87 3.04 0.23
CA ASN A 56 -1.79 1.66 -0.28
C ASN A 56 -2.84 1.40 -1.37
N LEU A 57 -3.91 2.21 -1.48
CA LEU A 57 -4.83 2.15 -2.61
C LEU A 57 -4.09 2.25 -3.95
N VAL A 58 -3.19 3.23 -4.06
CA VAL A 58 -2.41 3.46 -5.27
C VAL A 58 -1.39 2.33 -5.48
N ILE A 59 -0.82 1.82 -4.39
CA ILE A 59 0.13 0.70 -4.46
C ILE A 59 -0.56 -0.58 -4.90
N VAL A 60 -1.73 -0.92 -4.35
CA VAL A 60 -2.52 -2.08 -4.77
C VAL A 60 -2.93 -1.95 -6.24
N ALA A 61 -3.50 -0.82 -6.66
CA ALA A 61 -3.83 -0.59 -8.07
C ALA A 61 -2.59 -0.69 -8.97
N GLY A 62 -1.48 -0.11 -8.52
CA GLY A 62 -0.19 -0.15 -9.22
C GLY A 62 0.35 -1.57 -9.41
N LEU A 63 0.26 -2.43 -8.40
CA LEU A 63 0.68 -3.84 -8.49
C LEU A 63 -0.03 -4.62 -9.60
N TYR A 64 -1.22 -4.18 -9.98
CA TYR A 64 -2.00 -4.79 -11.06
C TYR A 64 -1.95 -4.01 -12.39
N TYR A 65 -1.34 -2.84 -12.42
CA TYR A 65 -1.25 -1.99 -13.61
C TYR A 65 0.17 -1.78 -14.12
N LEU A 66 1.16 -1.73 -13.22
CA LEU A 66 2.58 -1.48 -13.51
C LEU A 66 3.43 -2.70 -13.17
N ASN A 67 4.71 -2.61 -13.55
CA ASN A 67 5.69 -3.61 -13.10
C ASN A 67 5.99 -3.43 -11.59
N GLU A 68 6.31 -4.51 -10.91
CA GLU A 68 6.57 -4.50 -9.48
C GLU A 68 7.68 -3.53 -9.08
N LYS A 69 8.78 -3.49 -9.83
CA LYS A 69 9.89 -2.54 -9.60
C LYS A 69 9.43 -1.09 -9.64
N ASP A 70 8.50 -0.75 -10.54
CA ASP A 70 7.98 0.60 -10.67
C ASP A 70 7.10 0.96 -9.48
N VAL A 71 6.29 0.02 -9.01
CA VAL A 71 5.46 0.19 -7.82
C VAL A 71 6.32 0.36 -6.57
N LEU A 72 7.42 -0.37 -6.45
CA LEU A 72 8.38 -0.17 -5.36
C LEU A 72 8.95 1.25 -5.38
N ILE A 73 9.39 1.71 -6.55
CA ILE A 73 9.92 3.08 -6.72
C ILE A 73 8.86 4.10 -6.32
N ILE A 74 7.62 3.96 -6.79
CA ILE A 74 6.50 4.83 -6.42
C ILE A 74 6.30 4.83 -4.90
N SER A 75 6.28 3.65 -4.27
CA SER A 75 6.06 3.52 -2.83
C SER A 75 7.17 4.20 -2.02
N VAL A 76 8.43 3.96 -2.37
CA VAL A 76 9.58 4.55 -1.67
C VAL A 76 9.62 6.07 -1.90
N THR A 77 9.46 6.52 -3.15
CA THR A 77 9.50 7.96 -3.50
C THR A 77 8.42 8.73 -2.74
N ARG A 78 7.17 8.24 -2.72
CA ARG A 78 6.10 8.93 -1.99
C ARG A 78 6.39 9.00 -0.49
N ILE A 79 6.93 7.91 0.11
CA ILE A 79 7.22 7.88 1.54
C ILE A 79 8.32 8.91 1.89
N LEU A 80 9.38 8.95 1.09
CA LEU A 80 10.46 9.91 1.26
C LEU A 80 9.96 11.35 1.12
N LEU A 81 9.23 11.65 0.04
CA LEU A 81 8.71 13.00 -0.20
C LEU A 81 7.74 13.43 0.90
N MET A 82 6.80 12.56 1.30
CA MET A 82 5.86 12.87 2.37
C MET A 82 6.55 13.02 3.74
N GLY A 83 7.55 12.20 4.02
CA GLY A 83 8.33 12.30 5.24
C GLY A 83 9.13 13.60 5.32
N LEU A 84 9.71 14.04 4.21
CA LEU A 84 10.51 15.28 4.14
C LEU A 84 9.64 16.55 4.13
N LEU A 85 8.49 16.52 3.45
CA LEU A 85 7.66 17.72 3.26
C LEU A 85 6.65 17.93 4.40
N PHE A 86 6.07 16.85 4.95
CA PHE A 86 4.92 16.91 5.85
C PHE A 86 5.06 16.03 7.10
N GLY A 87 6.16 15.28 7.20
CA GLY A 87 6.38 14.33 8.28
C GLY A 87 7.48 14.75 9.25
N ASN A 88 7.87 13.78 10.04
CA ASN A 88 9.06 13.82 10.89
C ASN A 88 9.83 12.50 10.74
N GLY A 89 11.03 12.43 11.31
CA GLY A 89 11.90 11.24 11.18
C GLY A 89 11.22 9.95 11.66
N MET A 90 10.44 10.01 12.74
CA MET A 90 9.71 8.84 13.24
C MET A 90 8.62 8.39 12.27
N SER A 91 7.81 9.32 11.77
CA SER A 91 6.78 9.03 10.77
C SER A 91 7.37 8.42 9.49
N LEU A 92 8.57 8.87 9.10
CA LEU A 92 9.30 8.32 7.95
C LEU A 92 9.68 6.86 8.18
N ILE A 93 10.30 6.55 9.34
CA ILE A 93 10.71 5.18 9.70
C ILE A 93 9.49 4.25 9.74
N TYR A 94 8.41 4.66 10.40
CA TYR A 94 7.18 3.87 10.49
C TYR A 94 6.57 3.62 9.11
N SER A 95 6.51 4.64 8.27
CA SER A 95 5.95 4.52 6.91
C SER A 95 6.81 3.66 5.99
N LEU A 96 8.15 3.74 6.10
CA LEU A 96 9.06 2.88 5.34
C LEU A 96 8.91 1.42 5.76
N THR A 97 8.97 1.14 7.05
CA THR A 97 8.85 -0.24 7.55
C THR A 97 7.50 -0.83 7.21
N GLY A 98 6.39 -0.13 7.51
CA GLY A 98 5.04 -0.57 7.18
C GLY A 98 4.83 -0.75 5.68
N GLY A 99 5.32 0.21 4.87
CA GLY A 99 5.22 0.16 3.41
C GLY A 99 5.98 -1.01 2.80
N MET A 100 7.20 -1.29 3.28
CA MET A 100 8.02 -2.41 2.80
C MET A 100 7.40 -3.76 3.17
N PHE A 101 6.95 -3.95 4.42
CA PHE A 101 6.26 -5.17 4.84
C PHE A 101 5.01 -5.42 4.02
N SER A 102 4.16 -4.40 3.88
CA SER A 102 2.95 -4.47 3.06
C SER A 102 3.26 -4.85 1.62
N TYR A 103 4.21 -4.15 0.99
CA TYR A 103 4.62 -4.37 -0.39
C TYR A 103 5.12 -5.80 -0.61
N LEU A 104 6.03 -6.29 0.24
CA LEU A 104 6.60 -7.63 0.12
C LEU A 104 5.53 -8.73 0.23
N ILE A 105 4.64 -8.61 1.21
CA ILE A 105 3.58 -9.62 1.39
C ILE A 105 2.58 -9.58 0.23
N MET A 106 2.19 -8.40 -0.24
CA MET A 106 1.28 -8.28 -1.38
C MET A 106 1.87 -8.88 -2.67
N ILE A 107 3.15 -8.67 -2.94
CA ILE A 107 3.82 -9.30 -4.10
C ILE A 107 3.87 -10.80 -3.94
N LEU A 108 4.35 -11.30 -2.80
CA LEU A 108 4.45 -12.74 -2.55
C LEU A 108 3.10 -13.44 -2.73
N MET A 109 2.02 -12.82 -2.21
CA MET A 109 0.68 -13.37 -2.37
C MET A 109 0.19 -13.29 -3.82
N LYS A 110 0.44 -12.18 -4.51
CA LYS A 110 0.05 -12.00 -5.91
C LYS A 110 0.76 -13.00 -6.83
N GLU A 111 2.05 -13.28 -6.60
CA GLU A 111 2.83 -14.18 -7.45
C GLU A 111 2.58 -15.67 -7.15
N LYS A 112 2.41 -16.01 -5.87
CA LYS A 112 2.37 -17.42 -5.42
C LYS A 112 0.96 -17.94 -5.20
N THR A 113 -0.07 -17.08 -5.27
CA THR A 113 -1.45 -17.48 -4.99
C THR A 113 -2.41 -16.90 -6.03
N ASN A 114 -3.56 -17.56 -6.20
CA ASN A 114 -4.66 -17.07 -7.03
C ASN A 114 -5.72 -16.31 -6.21
N LEU A 115 -5.28 -15.55 -5.21
CA LEU A 115 -6.17 -14.80 -4.33
C LEU A 115 -6.70 -13.55 -5.02
N SER A 116 -7.90 -13.13 -4.62
CA SER A 116 -8.51 -11.91 -5.15
C SER A 116 -7.74 -10.66 -4.71
N VAL A 117 -7.87 -9.58 -5.48
CA VAL A 117 -7.33 -8.25 -5.16
C VAL A 117 -7.70 -7.83 -3.74
N LEU A 118 -8.93 -8.14 -3.33
CA LEU A 118 -9.46 -7.85 -2.01
C LEU A 118 -8.62 -8.50 -0.90
N VAL A 119 -8.36 -9.81 -1.00
CA VAL A 119 -7.60 -10.56 0.02
C VAL A 119 -6.15 -10.07 0.08
N ILE A 120 -5.53 -9.80 -1.07
CA ILE A 120 -4.17 -9.26 -1.14
C ILE A 120 -4.11 -7.87 -0.49
N SER A 121 -5.11 -7.03 -0.73
CA SER A 121 -5.20 -5.70 -0.11
C SER A 121 -5.38 -5.77 1.41
N ILE A 122 -6.23 -6.67 1.91
CA ILE A 122 -6.42 -6.88 3.36
C ILE A 122 -5.09 -7.30 4.00
N SER A 123 -4.41 -8.27 3.40
CA SER A 123 -3.09 -8.71 3.89
C SER A 123 -2.07 -7.58 3.89
N GLY A 124 -2.10 -6.72 2.85
CA GLY A 124 -1.28 -5.52 2.79
C GLY A 124 -1.58 -4.52 3.91
N GLY A 125 -2.85 -4.28 4.23
CA GLY A 125 -3.27 -3.40 5.32
C GLY A 125 -2.83 -3.91 6.70
N ILE A 126 -3.03 -5.20 6.95
CA ILE A 126 -2.61 -5.85 8.20
C ILE A 126 -1.09 -5.77 8.36
N THR A 127 -0.33 -6.19 7.34
CA THR A 127 1.13 -6.22 7.40
C THR A 127 1.75 -4.83 7.42
N HIS A 128 1.10 -3.84 6.83
CA HIS A 128 1.47 -2.43 6.98
C HIS A 128 1.46 -1.99 8.45
N ASN A 129 0.36 -2.25 9.14
CA ASN A 129 0.22 -1.89 10.56
C ASN A 129 1.18 -2.69 11.46
N ILE A 130 1.40 -3.97 11.15
CA ILE A 130 2.40 -4.78 11.86
C ILE A 130 3.80 -4.19 11.70
N GLY A 131 4.19 -3.84 10.48
CA GLY A 131 5.48 -3.23 10.21
C GLY A 131 5.67 -1.90 10.94
N GLN A 132 4.63 -1.05 10.98
CA GLN A 132 4.66 0.19 11.76
C GLN A 132 4.80 -0.07 13.26
N LEU A 133 4.07 -1.05 13.80
CA LEU A 133 4.10 -1.38 15.22
C LEU A 133 5.49 -1.90 15.65
N ILE A 134 6.10 -2.75 14.81
CA ILE A 134 7.48 -3.23 15.03
C ILE A 134 8.45 -2.05 15.05
N ALA A 135 8.38 -1.19 14.05
CA ALA A 135 9.24 -0.02 13.99
C ALA A 135 9.04 0.91 15.20
N ALA A 136 7.77 1.15 15.58
CA ALA A 136 7.44 1.99 16.73
C ALA A 136 8.01 1.41 18.05
N SER A 137 7.87 0.10 18.26
CA SER A 137 8.38 -0.56 19.48
C SER A 137 9.89 -0.47 19.59
N LEU A 138 10.60 -0.56 18.47
CA LEU A 138 12.07 -0.43 18.43
C LEU A 138 12.52 1.02 18.65
N VAL A 139 11.87 1.98 18.01
CA VAL A 139 12.22 3.41 18.11
C VAL A 139 11.99 3.94 19.52
N VAL A 140 10.88 3.56 20.13
CA VAL A 140 10.53 4.01 21.51
C VAL A 140 11.14 3.12 22.58
N SER A 141 11.77 1.99 22.19
CA SER A 141 12.34 0.98 23.11
C SER A 141 11.33 0.50 24.16
N ASN A 142 10.06 0.40 23.78
CA ASN A 142 8.97 0.04 24.67
C ASN A 142 8.04 -1.00 24.03
N PHE A 143 8.10 -2.23 24.53
CA PHE A 143 7.26 -3.32 24.03
C PHE A 143 5.78 -3.23 24.47
N HIS A 144 5.42 -2.39 25.42
CA HIS A 144 4.01 -2.18 25.80
C HIS A 144 3.18 -1.60 24.65
N ILE A 145 3.82 -1.03 23.62
CA ILE A 145 3.16 -0.58 22.40
C ILE A 145 2.40 -1.73 21.70
N PHE A 146 2.82 -2.98 21.87
CA PHE A 146 2.09 -4.14 21.34
C PHE A 146 0.68 -4.31 21.92
N TYR A 147 0.33 -3.61 23.00
CA TYR A 147 -1.03 -3.54 23.49
C TYR A 147 -2.02 -2.99 22.44
N TYR A 148 -1.54 -2.14 21.52
CA TYR A 148 -2.33 -1.63 20.41
C TYR A 148 -2.50 -2.60 19.23
N PHE A 149 -1.83 -3.77 19.27
CA PHE A 149 -1.85 -4.75 18.19
C PHE A 149 -3.27 -5.19 17.76
N PRO A 150 -4.21 -5.55 18.67
CA PRO A 150 -5.56 -5.94 18.27
C PRO A 150 -6.32 -4.81 17.54
N ALA A 151 -6.20 -3.58 18.04
CA ALA A 151 -6.82 -2.43 17.42
C ALA A 151 -6.27 -2.16 16.01
N LEU A 152 -4.95 -2.30 15.84
CA LEU A 152 -4.28 -2.13 14.55
C LEU A 152 -4.58 -3.24 13.55
N LEU A 153 -4.80 -4.48 14.02
CA LEU A 153 -5.28 -5.58 13.18
C LEU A 153 -6.68 -5.28 12.62
N ILE A 154 -7.59 -4.83 13.46
CA ILE A 154 -8.95 -4.46 13.05
C ILE A 154 -8.88 -3.28 12.07
N ALA A 155 -8.13 -2.24 12.39
CA ALA A 155 -7.95 -1.08 11.52
C ALA A 155 -7.34 -1.47 10.17
N GLY A 156 -6.28 -2.28 10.15
CA GLY A 156 -5.64 -2.78 8.92
C GLY A 156 -6.57 -3.65 8.08
N THR A 157 -7.41 -4.46 8.72
CA THR A 157 -8.41 -5.29 8.03
C THR A 157 -9.47 -4.40 7.37
N ILE A 158 -10.04 -3.44 8.11
CA ILE A 158 -11.07 -2.53 7.59
C ILE A 158 -10.52 -1.67 6.46
N THR A 159 -9.37 -1.05 6.65
CA THR A 159 -8.76 -0.21 5.60
C THR A 159 -8.34 -1.03 4.40
N GLY A 160 -7.75 -2.21 4.60
CA GLY A 160 -7.39 -3.13 3.53
C GLY A 160 -8.61 -3.62 2.74
N LEU A 161 -9.74 -3.86 3.41
CA LEU A 161 -11.01 -4.21 2.77
C LEU A 161 -11.52 -3.06 1.89
N LEU A 162 -11.58 -1.84 2.43
CA LEU A 162 -12.03 -0.66 1.69
C LEU A 162 -11.14 -0.39 0.48
N ILE A 163 -9.82 -0.41 0.68
CA ILE A 163 -8.83 -0.26 -0.38
C ILE A 163 -8.99 -1.34 -1.45
N GLY A 164 -9.19 -2.59 -1.04
CA GLY A 164 -9.39 -3.71 -1.95
C GLY A 164 -10.62 -3.55 -2.83
N ILE A 165 -11.76 -3.16 -2.24
CA ILE A 165 -13.01 -2.89 -2.97
C ILE A 165 -12.82 -1.78 -4.00
N VAL A 166 -12.22 -0.67 -3.58
CA VAL A 166 -11.99 0.48 -4.48
C VAL A 166 -11.00 0.13 -5.58
N SER A 167 -9.89 -0.55 -5.23
CA SER A 167 -8.90 -1.01 -6.21
C SER A 167 -9.50 -1.96 -7.24
N GLU A 168 -10.33 -2.90 -6.82
CA GLU A 168 -11.01 -3.82 -7.73
C GLU A 168 -11.92 -3.07 -8.71
N ARG A 169 -12.66 -2.07 -8.24
CA ARG A 169 -13.50 -1.22 -9.11
C ARG A 169 -12.66 -0.41 -10.12
N ILE A 170 -11.57 0.20 -9.66
CA ILE A 170 -10.65 0.94 -10.52
C ILE A 170 -10.06 0.02 -11.59
N LEU A 171 -9.62 -1.18 -11.20
CA LEU A 171 -9.04 -2.15 -12.14
C LEU A 171 -10.05 -2.65 -13.17
N LYS A 172 -11.33 -2.83 -12.81
CA LYS A 172 -12.40 -3.18 -13.77
C LYS A 172 -12.58 -2.10 -14.83
N ILE A 173 -12.45 -0.84 -14.47
CA ILE A 173 -12.55 0.29 -15.43
C ILE A 173 -11.30 0.37 -16.32
N LEU A 174 -10.12 0.24 -15.73
CA LEU A 174 -8.85 0.37 -16.46
C LEU A 174 -8.51 -0.85 -17.32
N LYS A 175 -8.95 -2.03 -16.93
CA LYS A 175 -8.68 -3.31 -17.60
C LYS A 175 -9.95 -4.20 -17.60
N PRO A 176 -10.96 -3.88 -18.41
CA PRO A 176 -12.20 -4.63 -18.42
C PRO A 176 -12.02 -6.12 -18.74
N ASN A 177 -11.02 -6.49 -19.55
CA ASN A 177 -10.70 -7.87 -19.92
C ASN A 177 -9.98 -8.68 -18.83
N PHE A 178 -9.75 -8.07 -17.66
CA PHE A 178 -9.03 -8.73 -16.55
C PHE A 178 -9.93 -9.61 -15.68
N PHE A 179 -11.21 -9.28 -15.63
CA PHE A 179 -12.22 -9.94 -14.79
C PHE A 179 -13.21 -10.76 -15.60
N GLY A 180 -12.89 -11.05 -16.86
CA GLY A 180 -13.69 -11.89 -17.76
C GLY A 180 -13.54 -13.37 -17.52
#